data_9b2871ec1b492a7aa572de2a46d1c3bc
#
_entry.id   9b2871ec1b492a7aa572de2a46d1c3bc
#
_cell.length_a   1.000
_cell.length_b   1.000
_cell.length_c   1.000
_cell.angle_alpha   90.00
_cell.angle_beta   90.00
_cell.angle_gamma   90.00
#
_symmetry.space_group_name_H-M   'P 1'
#
loop_
_entity.id
_entity.type
_entity.pdbx_description
1 polymer ?
#
loop_
_entity_poly.entity_id
_entity_poly.type
_entity_poly.pdbx_seq_one_letter_code
_entity_poly.pdbx_strand_id
1 'polypeptide(L)'
;MRQLLSIAVLCFLAACGSEEPCCSLQITVTVPDDTGEVYLTGNVPELGPWAPGEYVMRGADNERIAKLDVPHGTELEYKFTLGSWAREAVDEDHKPLANFRLVVDRSQAVHHEITGFKPDPMIFVEDWQGSGVKGTLVYWTDVASEFLGPSRHVSVWLPPGYDESREAPYPVLYMHDGQNLFDPRLGGAQGDIWDVDDAVVNLVEQDKIPPIIVVGAWNSEERMIEYSPWHDAPNYARFLIEELIPRVNAEFNTATGPENTAVMGSSMGGLLSYYLVTYHSDVFGSCGCVSSAFILSEALVANWVPQTGDGDELDATPFIVRDIEGGLEVPEDVRYWFDYGTVGGDADYDEPHQHLRAWLLEQGLIPGEDFVIRVYEGADHNEAAWRDRLEDPLLFLFGGQPGNQQE
;
A
#
# COMPACT_ATOMS: atom_id res chain seq x y z
N MET A 1 29.85 6.12 -79.01
CA MET A 1 29.20 5.20 -78.07
C MET A 1 29.39 5.77 -76.66
N ARG A 2 28.36 6.43 -76.08
CA ARG A 2 28.37 6.99 -74.74
C ARG A 2 27.54 6.08 -73.93
N GLN A 3 28.14 5.48 -72.86
CA GLN A 3 27.45 4.73 -71.87
C GLN A 3 26.85 5.72 -70.80
N LEU A 4 25.56 5.62 -70.58
CA LEU A 4 24.84 6.30 -69.50
C LEU A 4 24.92 5.44 -68.23
N LEU A 5 25.56 5.98 -67.21
CA LEU A 5 25.53 5.44 -65.83
C LEU A 5 24.27 5.96 -65.13
N SER A 6 23.36 5.07 -64.87
CA SER A 6 22.20 5.39 -63.94
C SER A 6 22.63 5.24 -62.54
N ILE A 7 22.63 6.34 -61.80
CA ILE A 7 22.79 6.34 -60.34
C ILE A 7 21.40 6.16 -59.70
N ALA A 8 21.19 5.00 -59.10
CA ALA A 8 20.01 4.77 -58.22
C ALA A 8 20.29 5.39 -56.87
N VAL A 9 19.55 6.45 -56.57
CA VAL A 9 19.51 7.02 -55.22
C VAL A 9 18.57 6.16 -54.36
N LEU A 10 19.12 5.34 -53.46
CA LEU A 10 18.36 4.70 -52.42
C LEU A 10 18.04 5.76 -51.35
N CYS A 11 16.80 6.21 -51.30
CA CYS A 11 16.27 6.90 -50.12
C CYS A 11 16.07 5.89 -48.98
N PHE A 12 16.95 5.89 -48.02
CA PHE A 12 16.67 5.31 -46.71
C PHE A 12 15.63 6.19 -46.03
N LEU A 13 14.39 5.73 -45.96
CA LEU A 13 13.41 6.21 -45.03
C LEU A 13 13.77 5.62 -43.66
N ALA A 14 14.45 6.40 -42.85
CA ALA A 14 14.55 6.14 -41.44
C ALA A 14 13.15 6.39 -40.85
N ALA A 15 12.46 5.34 -40.49
CA ALA A 15 11.27 5.43 -39.67
C ALA A 15 11.74 5.77 -38.24
N CYS A 16 11.78 7.06 -37.91
CA CYS A 16 11.73 7.52 -36.53
C CYS A 16 10.27 7.39 -36.07
N GLY A 17 9.95 6.31 -35.38
CA GLY A 17 8.69 6.16 -34.66
C GLY A 17 8.84 6.77 -33.28
N SER A 18 8.87 8.08 -33.13
CA SER A 18 8.47 8.79 -31.93
C SER A 18 7.09 9.34 -32.27
N GLU A 19 6.05 8.83 -31.61
CA GLU A 19 4.73 9.44 -31.64
C GLU A 19 4.87 10.83 -31.04
N GLU A 20 4.91 11.87 -31.86
CA GLU A 20 4.93 13.25 -31.38
C GLU A 20 3.59 13.56 -30.72
N PRO A 21 3.57 14.22 -29.54
CA PRO A 21 2.33 14.68 -28.92
C PRO A 21 1.54 15.51 -29.94
N CYS A 22 0.31 15.13 -30.22
CA CYS A 22 -0.47 15.82 -31.24
C CYS A 22 -1.61 16.66 -30.67
N CYS A 23 -1.94 16.52 -29.38
CA CYS A 23 -3.07 17.17 -28.74
C CYS A 23 -2.61 17.95 -27.50
N SER A 24 -2.86 19.25 -27.49
CA SER A 24 -2.64 20.09 -26.31
C SER A 24 -3.89 20.10 -25.43
N LEU A 25 -3.75 19.71 -24.16
CA LEU A 25 -4.80 19.70 -23.16
C LEU A 25 -4.53 20.79 -22.13
N GLN A 26 -5.51 21.65 -21.89
CA GLN A 26 -5.48 22.56 -20.77
C GLN A 26 -6.49 22.11 -19.70
N ILE A 27 -6.04 21.86 -18.49
CA ILE A 27 -6.88 21.57 -17.34
C ILE A 27 -6.83 22.79 -16.43
N THR A 28 -7.98 23.40 -16.19
CA THR A 28 -8.13 24.52 -15.25
C THR A 28 -8.96 24.04 -14.06
N VAL A 29 -8.57 24.41 -12.86
CA VAL A 29 -9.32 24.12 -11.63
C VAL A 29 -9.49 25.37 -10.80
N THR A 30 -10.72 25.62 -10.35
CA THR A 30 -11.03 26.60 -9.30
C THR A 30 -10.98 25.88 -7.96
N VAL A 31 -10.26 26.44 -7.01
CA VAL A 31 -10.04 25.91 -5.65
C VAL A 31 -10.49 26.94 -4.61
N PRO A 32 -10.67 26.57 -3.33
CA PRO A 32 -10.97 27.50 -2.26
C PRO A 32 -9.95 28.64 -2.16
N ASP A 33 -10.40 29.79 -1.68
CA ASP A 33 -9.51 30.91 -1.38
C ASP A 33 -8.41 30.48 -0.38
N ASP A 34 -7.23 31.08 -0.51
CA ASP A 34 -6.05 30.78 0.31
C ASP A 34 -5.48 29.35 0.13
N THR A 35 -5.93 28.58 -0.88
CA THR A 35 -5.30 27.31 -1.24
C THR A 35 -3.87 27.54 -1.75
N GLY A 36 -2.91 26.86 -1.17
CA GLY A 36 -1.50 26.89 -1.54
C GLY A 36 -1.22 26.31 -2.94
N GLU A 37 -0.08 25.65 -3.09
CA GLU A 37 0.27 24.94 -4.32
C GLU A 37 -0.70 23.77 -4.54
N VAL A 38 -1.16 23.61 -5.76
CA VAL A 38 -2.03 22.51 -6.20
C VAL A 38 -1.26 21.68 -7.21
N TYR A 39 -1.36 20.40 -7.06
CA TYR A 39 -0.70 19.41 -7.92
C TYR A 39 -1.73 18.63 -8.70
N LEU A 40 -1.35 18.23 -9.91
CA LEU A 40 -2.13 17.34 -10.77
C LEU A 40 -1.37 16.01 -10.87
N THR A 41 -2.01 14.91 -10.56
CA THR A 41 -1.45 13.57 -10.70
C THR A 41 -2.37 12.70 -11.56
N GLY A 42 -1.84 11.72 -12.28
CA GLY A 42 -2.62 10.89 -13.19
C GLY A 42 -1.83 9.74 -13.79
N ASN A 43 -2.46 9.04 -14.74
CA ASN A 43 -1.94 7.81 -15.33
C ASN A 43 -0.97 8.03 -16.51
N VAL A 44 -0.58 9.27 -16.81
CA VAL A 44 0.32 9.58 -17.95
C VAL A 44 1.69 10.03 -17.47
N PRO A 45 2.76 9.76 -18.23
CA PRO A 45 4.14 10.11 -17.84
C PRO A 45 4.33 11.60 -17.51
N GLU A 46 3.61 12.49 -18.21
CA GLU A 46 3.70 13.95 -18.03
C GLU A 46 3.23 14.41 -16.63
N LEU A 47 2.49 13.57 -15.91
CA LEU A 47 1.98 13.85 -14.57
C LEU A 47 2.73 13.11 -13.46
N GLY A 48 3.84 12.42 -13.78
CA GLY A 48 4.50 11.51 -12.86
C GLY A 48 3.51 10.43 -12.42
N PRO A 49 3.43 9.24 -13.08
CA PRO A 49 2.31 8.33 -12.95
C PRO A 49 1.88 8.10 -11.51
N TRP A 50 0.73 8.71 -11.15
CA TRP A 50 0.15 8.69 -9.80
C TRP A 50 1.09 9.22 -8.69
N ALA A 51 2.06 10.10 -9.02
CA ALA A 51 2.90 10.81 -8.04
C ALA A 51 2.23 12.14 -7.64
N PRO A 52 1.68 12.25 -6.41
CA PRO A 52 0.78 13.34 -6.03
C PRO A 52 1.48 14.70 -5.87
N GLY A 53 2.81 14.73 -5.77
CA GLY A 53 3.62 15.93 -5.54
C GLY A 53 4.52 16.35 -6.71
N GLU A 54 4.44 15.70 -7.90
CA GLU A 54 5.37 15.98 -8.99
C GLU A 54 4.93 17.13 -9.90
N TYR A 55 3.70 17.12 -10.40
CA TYR A 55 3.24 18.13 -11.35
C TYR A 55 2.54 19.29 -10.66
N VAL A 56 3.28 20.40 -10.47
CA VAL A 56 2.74 21.64 -9.89
C VAL A 56 1.90 22.38 -10.93
N MET A 57 0.65 22.68 -10.63
CA MET A 57 -0.21 23.53 -11.44
C MET A 57 0.16 24.99 -11.26
N ARG A 58 0.07 25.79 -12.32
CA ARG A 58 0.40 27.22 -12.30
C ARG A 58 -0.85 28.07 -12.16
N GLY A 59 -0.78 29.15 -11.42
CA GLY A 59 -1.89 30.09 -11.29
C GLY A 59 -1.72 31.02 -10.11
N ALA A 60 -2.75 31.81 -9.86
CA ALA A 60 -2.84 32.74 -8.74
C ALA A 60 -4.29 32.81 -8.25
N ASP A 61 -4.49 33.39 -7.10
CA ASP A 61 -5.78 33.47 -6.42
C ASP A 61 -6.39 32.07 -6.25
N ASN A 62 -7.58 31.86 -6.75
CA ASN A 62 -8.30 30.57 -6.67
C ASN A 62 -8.29 29.76 -7.97
N GLU A 63 -7.49 30.12 -8.97
CA GLU A 63 -7.43 29.40 -10.24
C GLU A 63 -6.05 28.78 -10.46
N ARG A 64 -6.02 27.49 -10.86
CA ARG A 64 -4.82 26.74 -11.20
C ARG A 64 -4.95 26.09 -12.57
N ILE A 65 -3.85 26.07 -13.33
CA ILE A 65 -3.83 25.62 -14.73
C ILE A 65 -2.68 24.64 -14.93
N ALA A 66 -3.00 23.49 -15.51
CA ALA A 66 -2.06 22.54 -16.08
C ALA A 66 -2.14 22.58 -17.62
N LYS A 67 -1.01 22.38 -18.29
CA LYS A 67 -0.93 22.22 -19.75
C LYS A 67 -0.11 20.98 -20.08
N LEU A 68 -0.73 20.06 -20.81
CA LEU A 68 -0.15 18.79 -21.20
C LEU A 68 -0.19 18.67 -22.71
N ASP A 69 0.82 18.07 -23.29
CA ASP A 69 0.83 17.66 -24.68
C ASP A 69 0.89 16.12 -24.71
N VAL A 70 -0.19 15.48 -25.13
CA VAL A 70 -0.35 14.02 -25.07
C VAL A 70 -0.71 13.45 -26.44
N PRO A 71 -0.45 12.15 -26.71
CA PRO A 71 -0.85 11.49 -27.94
C PRO A 71 -2.36 11.53 -28.17
N HIS A 72 -2.77 11.51 -29.45
CA HIS A 72 -4.18 11.40 -29.81
C HIS A 72 -4.77 10.08 -29.32
N GLY A 73 -5.95 10.15 -28.67
CA GLY A 73 -6.65 9.00 -28.15
C GLY A 73 -6.22 8.62 -26.72
N THR A 74 -5.36 9.41 -26.07
CA THR A 74 -4.97 9.17 -24.67
C THR A 74 -6.20 9.13 -23.78
N GLU A 75 -6.38 8.02 -23.07
CA GLU A 75 -7.35 7.89 -21.97
C GLU A 75 -6.68 8.38 -20.69
N LEU A 76 -6.98 9.62 -20.31
CA LEU A 76 -6.40 10.28 -19.15
C LEU A 76 -7.29 10.10 -17.93
N GLU A 77 -6.72 9.57 -16.86
CA GLU A 77 -7.27 9.61 -15.50
C GLU A 77 -6.39 10.49 -14.62
N TYR A 78 -7.00 11.34 -13.80
CA TYR A 78 -6.25 12.29 -12.96
C TYR A 78 -7.01 12.73 -11.72
N LYS A 79 -6.26 13.26 -10.74
CA LYS A 79 -6.73 13.86 -9.49
C LYS A 79 -5.98 15.13 -9.16
N PHE A 80 -6.53 15.91 -8.24
CA PHE A 80 -5.91 17.11 -7.67
C PHE A 80 -5.49 16.83 -6.22
N THR A 81 -4.30 17.32 -5.84
CA THR A 81 -3.78 17.17 -4.48
C THR A 81 -3.09 18.47 -4.02
N LEU A 82 -2.72 18.53 -2.74
CA LEU A 82 -1.81 19.54 -2.19
C LEU A 82 -0.42 18.94 -1.91
N GLY A 83 0.07 18.10 -2.83
CA GLY A 83 1.41 17.50 -2.81
C GLY A 83 1.49 16.09 -2.22
N SER A 84 0.39 15.55 -1.68
CA SER A 84 0.35 14.18 -1.16
C SER A 84 -1.05 13.58 -1.23
N TRP A 85 -1.18 12.26 -1.17
CA TRP A 85 -2.48 11.57 -1.10
C TRP A 85 -3.26 11.89 0.17
N ALA A 86 -2.55 12.17 1.27
CA ALA A 86 -3.18 12.65 2.50
C ALA A 86 -3.85 14.02 2.35
N ARG A 87 -3.60 14.73 1.26
CA ARG A 87 -4.09 16.08 0.96
C ARG A 87 -4.80 16.13 -0.40
N GLU A 88 -5.44 15.03 -0.83
CA GLU A 88 -6.21 15.00 -2.08
C GLU A 88 -7.51 15.79 -1.99
N ALA A 89 -8.04 16.19 -3.17
CA ALA A 89 -9.27 16.94 -3.29
C ALA A 89 -10.48 16.12 -2.82
N VAL A 90 -11.40 16.80 -2.10
CA VAL A 90 -12.61 16.22 -1.52
C VAL A 90 -13.87 16.91 -2.00
N ASP A 91 -15.01 16.24 -1.85
CA ASP A 91 -16.34 16.79 -2.06
C ASP A 91 -16.87 17.58 -0.84
N GLU A 92 -18.12 18.02 -0.89
CA GLU A 92 -18.79 18.77 0.19
C GLU A 92 -18.97 17.94 1.48
N ASP A 93 -18.95 16.61 1.38
CA ASP A 93 -19.03 15.68 2.50
C ASP A 93 -17.63 15.27 3.03
N HIS A 94 -16.58 15.95 2.57
CA HIS A 94 -15.16 15.66 2.86
C HIS A 94 -14.66 14.29 2.38
N LYS A 95 -15.34 13.67 1.41
CA LYS A 95 -14.91 12.41 0.80
C LYS A 95 -14.00 12.68 -0.39
N PRO A 96 -12.95 11.85 -0.58
CA PRO A 96 -12.08 11.95 -1.75
C PRO A 96 -12.87 11.90 -3.05
N LEU A 97 -12.57 12.81 -3.95
CA LEU A 97 -13.17 12.80 -5.29
C LEU A 97 -12.70 11.56 -6.07
N ALA A 98 -13.62 10.99 -6.84
CA ALA A 98 -13.25 9.95 -7.81
C ALA A 98 -12.26 10.50 -8.84
N ASN A 99 -11.51 9.62 -9.51
CA ASN A 99 -10.63 10.01 -10.62
C ASN A 99 -11.45 10.71 -11.71
N PHE A 100 -10.99 11.88 -12.14
CA PHE A 100 -11.48 12.49 -13.35
C PHE A 100 -11.02 11.70 -14.56
N ARG A 101 -11.88 11.52 -15.56
CA ARG A 101 -11.60 10.73 -16.77
C ARG A 101 -11.86 11.54 -18.03
N LEU A 102 -10.93 11.47 -18.98
CA LEU A 102 -11.01 12.22 -20.21
C LEU A 102 -10.33 11.47 -21.36
N VAL A 103 -10.98 11.39 -22.52
CA VAL A 103 -10.33 10.94 -23.75
C VAL A 103 -9.84 12.16 -24.53
N VAL A 104 -8.55 12.23 -24.81
CA VAL A 104 -7.92 13.36 -25.52
C VAL A 104 -7.80 13.03 -27.01
N ASP A 105 -8.87 13.26 -27.76
CA ASP A 105 -8.95 13.02 -29.22
C ASP A 105 -8.67 14.28 -30.05
N ARG A 106 -8.47 15.43 -29.42
CA ARG A 106 -8.14 16.73 -30.01
C ARG A 106 -7.60 17.68 -28.96
N SER A 107 -7.00 18.78 -29.38
CA SER A 107 -6.65 19.86 -28.45
C SER A 107 -7.92 20.44 -27.83
N GLN A 108 -7.96 20.49 -26.49
CA GLN A 108 -9.15 20.90 -25.73
C GLN A 108 -8.79 21.51 -24.38
N ALA A 109 -9.77 22.15 -23.76
CA ALA A 109 -9.67 22.66 -22.40
C ALA A 109 -10.83 22.15 -21.57
N VAL A 110 -10.54 21.80 -20.31
CA VAL A 110 -11.54 21.39 -19.32
C VAL A 110 -11.39 22.26 -18.08
N HIS A 111 -12.49 22.44 -17.36
CA HIS A 111 -12.54 23.21 -16.12
C HIS A 111 -13.23 22.40 -15.03
N HIS A 112 -12.64 22.43 -13.82
CA HIS A 112 -13.19 21.80 -12.63
C HIS A 112 -13.33 22.82 -11.51
N GLU A 113 -14.20 22.51 -10.57
CA GLU A 113 -14.37 23.25 -9.33
C GLU A 113 -14.18 22.29 -8.17
N ILE A 114 -13.25 22.60 -7.28
CA ILE A 114 -12.90 21.79 -6.10
C ILE A 114 -13.34 22.57 -4.86
N THR A 115 -14.16 21.94 -4.04
CA THR A 115 -14.74 22.55 -2.85
C THR A 115 -13.83 22.50 -1.63
N GLY A 116 -12.85 21.55 -1.61
CA GLY A 116 -11.90 21.42 -0.53
C GLY A 116 -10.82 20.37 -0.80
N PHE A 117 -9.90 20.29 0.12
CA PHE A 117 -8.87 19.25 0.18
C PHE A 117 -8.90 18.63 1.58
N LYS A 118 -8.42 17.38 1.72
CA LYS A 118 -8.24 16.79 3.04
C LYS A 118 -7.42 17.74 3.92
N PRO A 119 -7.80 17.92 5.18
CA PRO A 119 -7.03 18.73 6.12
C PRO A 119 -5.65 18.09 6.38
N ASP A 120 -4.75 18.86 6.97
CA ASP A 120 -3.44 18.35 7.36
C ASP A 120 -3.62 17.20 8.37
N PRO A 121 -3.11 16.00 8.11
CA PRO A 121 -3.19 14.86 9.04
C PRO A 121 -2.69 15.21 10.45
N MET A 122 -1.73 16.11 10.55
CA MET A 122 -1.13 16.51 11.84
C MET A 122 -2.15 17.10 12.81
N ILE A 123 -3.20 17.77 12.33
CA ILE A 123 -4.30 18.28 13.18
C ILE A 123 -4.99 17.13 13.92
N PHE A 124 -5.19 16.00 13.24
CA PHE A 124 -5.84 14.83 13.82
C PHE A 124 -4.92 14.03 14.74
N VAL A 125 -3.63 13.98 14.41
CA VAL A 125 -2.61 13.37 15.27
C VAL A 125 -2.55 14.06 16.63
N GLU A 126 -2.64 15.41 16.67
CA GLU A 126 -2.68 16.20 17.90
C GLU A 126 -3.98 16.02 18.70
N ASP A 127 -5.10 15.75 18.03
CA ASP A 127 -6.43 15.57 18.62
C ASP A 127 -7.01 14.17 18.36
N TRP A 128 -6.20 13.12 18.49
CA TRP A 128 -6.63 11.74 18.26
C TRP A 128 -7.77 11.30 19.18
N GLN A 129 -7.88 11.88 20.38
CA GLN A 129 -8.95 11.56 21.33
C GLN A 129 -10.34 11.88 20.79
N GLY A 130 -10.45 12.78 19.79
CA GLY A 130 -11.68 13.06 19.06
C GLY A 130 -12.05 12.02 18.00
N SER A 131 -11.20 11.01 17.73
CA SER A 131 -11.44 9.97 16.72
C SER A 131 -12.48 8.93 17.13
N GLY A 132 -12.68 8.72 18.44
CA GLY A 132 -13.50 7.63 18.96
C GLY A 132 -12.76 6.31 19.19
N VAL A 133 -11.45 6.26 18.90
CA VAL A 133 -10.59 5.08 19.09
C VAL A 133 -10.64 4.57 20.53
N LYS A 134 -10.83 3.27 20.70
CA LYS A 134 -10.75 2.59 21.99
C LYS A 134 -9.28 2.34 22.36
N GLY A 135 -8.92 2.56 23.63
CA GLY A 135 -7.53 2.44 24.07
C GLY A 135 -6.76 3.75 23.99
N THR A 136 -5.46 3.69 23.68
CA THR A 136 -4.59 4.87 23.61
C THR A 136 -3.75 4.83 22.34
N LEU A 137 -3.73 5.93 21.59
CA LEU A 137 -2.82 6.14 20.46
C LEU A 137 -1.64 7.01 20.88
N VAL A 138 -0.43 6.55 20.55
CA VAL A 138 0.80 7.32 20.62
C VAL A 138 1.29 7.50 19.20
N TYR A 139 1.52 8.73 18.77
CA TYR A 139 2.05 9.03 17.46
C TYR A 139 3.51 9.46 17.54
N TRP A 140 4.34 8.87 16.70
CA TRP A 140 5.68 9.35 16.42
C TRP A 140 5.67 9.97 15.03
N THR A 141 5.90 11.26 14.98
CA THR A 141 5.89 12.02 13.75
C THR A 141 7.28 12.15 13.17
N ASP A 142 7.37 12.20 11.85
CA ASP A 142 8.64 12.44 11.12
C ASP A 142 9.77 11.48 11.52
N VAL A 143 9.45 10.21 11.72
CA VAL A 143 10.43 9.17 12.02
C VAL A 143 11.33 8.98 10.81
N ALA A 144 12.57 9.46 10.91
CA ALA A 144 13.59 9.26 9.90
C ALA A 144 14.19 7.86 10.01
N SER A 145 14.66 7.32 8.88
CA SER A 145 15.37 6.05 8.80
C SER A 145 16.73 6.23 8.17
N GLU A 146 17.71 5.42 8.57
CA GLU A 146 19.00 5.33 7.88
C GLU A 146 18.90 4.54 6.56
N PHE A 147 17.82 3.77 6.38
CA PHE A 147 17.63 2.84 5.26
C PHE A 147 16.66 3.34 4.21
N LEU A 148 15.72 4.22 4.59
CA LEU A 148 14.64 4.71 3.73
C LEU A 148 14.74 6.22 3.53
N GLY A 149 14.46 6.68 2.31
CA GLY A 149 14.59 8.11 1.97
C GLY A 149 13.60 9.01 2.71
N PRO A 150 12.26 8.81 2.53
CA PRO A 150 11.26 9.63 3.20
C PRO A 150 11.13 9.30 4.70
N SER A 151 10.96 10.33 5.54
CA SER A 151 10.46 10.12 6.90
C SER A 151 9.01 9.67 6.87
N ARG A 152 8.55 9.00 7.94
CA ARG A 152 7.17 8.54 8.05
C ARG A 152 6.62 8.74 9.44
N HIS A 153 5.31 8.69 9.60
CA HIS A 153 4.68 8.63 10.89
C HIS A 153 4.51 7.18 11.33
N VAL A 154 4.42 6.98 12.63
CA VAL A 154 4.13 5.68 13.24
C VAL A 154 3.05 5.87 14.28
N SER A 155 2.02 5.03 14.24
CA SER A 155 0.97 4.95 15.25
C SER A 155 1.24 3.75 16.14
N VAL A 156 1.32 3.94 17.46
CA VAL A 156 1.37 2.83 18.42
C VAL A 156 0.06 2.86 19.19
N TRP A 157 -0.73 1.81 19.01
CA TRP A 157 -1.97 1.62 19.75
C TRP A 157 -1.76 0.71 20.94
N LEU A 158 -2.19 1.17 22.10
CA LEU A 158 -2.14 0.44 23.36
C LEU A 158 -3.57 0.03 23.75
N PRO A 159 -3.81 -1.25 24.11
CA PRO A 159 -5.14 -1.75 24.43
C PRO A 159 -5.71 -1.05 25.68
N PRO A 160 -7.06 -0.99 25.84
CA PRO A 160 -7.67 -0.51 27.05
C PRO A 160 -7.12 -1.23 28.29
N GLY A 161 -6.71 -0.47 29.30
CA GLY A 161 -6.09 -1.02 30.52
C GLY A 161 -4.64 -1.45 30.32
N TYR A 162 -3.94 -0.95 29.30
CA TYR A 162 -2.50 -1.18 29.17
C TYR A 162 -1.76 -0.84 30.47
N ASP A 163 -0.90 -1.75 30.91
CA ASP A 163 -0.08 -1.61 32.12
C ASP A 163 1.40 -1.92 31.78
N GLU A 164 2.22 -0.90 31.86
CA GLU A 164 3.68 -1.00 31.61
C GLU A 164 4.37 -1.96 32.61
N SER A 165 3.80 -2.13 33.81
CA SER A 165 4.34 -2.98 34.85
C SER A 165 3.81 -4.43 34.84
N ARG A 166 2.97 -4.77 33.86
CA ARG A 166 2.40 -6.12 33.72
C ARG A 166 3.50 -7.18 33.61
N GLU A 167 3.39 -8.25 34.41
CA GLU A 167 4.37 -9.34 34.45
C GLU A 167 4.46 -10.12 33.12
N ALA A 168 3.30 -10.32 32.44
CA ALA A 168 3.24 -10.93 31.12
C ALA A 168 3.25 -9.84 30.04
N PRO A 169 4.35 -9.60 29.32
CA PRO A 169 4.43 -8.59 28.27
C PRO A 169 3.40 -8.79 27.16
N TYR A 170 3.15 -7.75 26.37
CA TYR A 170 2.16 -7.77 25.29
C TYR A 170 2.76 -8.27 23.99
N PRO A 171 2.18 -9.26 23.30
CA PRO A 171 2.51 -9.56 21.90
C PRO A 171 2.28 -8.32 21.03
N VAL A 172 3.02 -8.24 19.91
CA VAL A 172 2.98 -7.06 19.03
C VAL A 172 2.56 -7.45 17.62
N LEU A 173 1.61 -6.69 17.08
CA LEU A 173 1.23 -6.72 15.67
C LEU A 173 1.78 -5.48 14.96
N TYR A 174 2.69 -5.67 14.02
CA TYR A 174 3.14 -4.60 13.12
C TYR A 174 2.25 -4.57 11.88
N MET A 175 1.64 -3.43 11.59
CA MET A 175 0.76 -3.26 10.42
C MET A 175 1.31 -2.21 9.46
N HIS A 176 1.22 -2.53 8.19
CA HIS A 176 1.55 -1.61 7.10
C HIS A 176 0.38 -0.64 6.87
N ASP A 177 0.67 0.48 6.18
CA ASP A 177 -0.33 1.52 5.87
C ASP A 177 -1.00 2.08 7.14
N GLY A 178 -0.20 2.38 8.15
CA GLY A 178 -0.62 2.72 9.51
C GLY A 178 -1.63 3.87 9.63
N GLN A 179 -1.71 4.76 8.64
CA GLN A 179 -2.69 5.84 8.58
C GLN A 179 -4.13 5.34 8.41
N ASN A 180 -4.33 4.12 7.89
CA ASN A 180 -5.64 3.55 7.60
C ASN A 180 -6.21 2.67 8.74
N LEU A 181 -5.55 2.61 9.91
CA LEU A 181 -5.88 1.58 10.90
C LEU A 181 -6.94 1.99 11.91
N PHE A 182 -6.94 3.25 12.39
CA PHE A 182 -7.65 3.65 13.60
C PHE A 182 -8.56 4.87 13.45
N ASP A 183 -8.08 5.94 12.84
CA ASP A 183 -8.78 7.22 12.78
C ASP A 183 -9.39 7.46 11.40
N PRO A 184 -10.74 7.46 11.26
CA PRO A 184 -11.37 7.64 9.94
C PRO A 184 -11.05 8.99 9.29
N ARG A 185 -10.59 9.97 10.05
CA ARG A 185 -10.17 11.28 9.53
C ARG A 185 -8.81 11.20 8.82
N LEU A 186 -8.01 10.16 9.11
CA LEU A 186 -6.71 9.87 8.48
C LEU A 186 -6.83 8.87 7.34
N GLY A 187 -7.87 8.03 7.36
CA GLY A 187 -8.04 6.85 6.53
C GLY A 187 -8.02 7.09 5.01
N GLY A 188 -7.93 5.98 4.30
CA GLY A 188 -7.76 5.88 2.86
C GLY A 188 -8.88 6.48 2.00
N ALA A 189 -9.07 5.97 0.81
CA ALA A 189 -10.10 6.42 -0.10
C ALA A 189 -11.49 6.33 0.55
N GLN A 190 -12.22 7.43 0.61
CA GLN A 190 -13.57 7.56 1.20
C GLN A 190 -13.62 7.60 2.74
N GLY A 191 -12.48 7.68 3.45
CA GLY A 191 -12.45 7.69 4.91
C GLY A 191 -12.70 6.32 5.55
N ASP A 192 -12.66 5.24 4.74
CA ASP A 192 -12.71 3.90 5.27
C ASP A 192 -11.39 3.54 5.95
N ILE A 193 -11.50 2.88 7.08
CA ILE A 193 -10.38 2.39 7.89
C ILE A 193 -10.60 0.94 8.29
N TRP A 194 -9.57 0.33 8.86
CA TRP A 194 -9.63 -1.05 9.32
C TRP A 194 -10.34 -1.23 10.65
N ASP A 195 -10.56 -0.16 11.45
CA ASP A 195 -11.12 -0.22 12.82
C ASP A 195 -10.43 -1.29 13.69
N VAL A 196 -9.08 -1.30 13.67
CA VAL A 196 -8.28 -2.37 14.29
C VAL A 196 -8.48 -2.43 15.79
N ASP A 197 -8.64 -1.28 16.44
CA ASP A 197 -8.92 -1.18 17.88
C ASP A 197 -10.24 -1.86 18.26
N ASP A 198 -11.29 -1.67 17.45
CA ASP A 198 -12.59 -2.30 17.67
C ASP A 198 -12.51 -3.83 17.53
N ALA A 199 -11.83 -4.33 16.50
CA ALA A 199 -11.64 -5.76 16.27
C ALA A 199 -10.83 -6.42 17.41
N VAL A 200 -9.70 -5.81 17.79
CA VAL A 200 -8.86 -6.34 18.88
C VAL A 200 -9.60 -6.32 20.21
N VAL A 201 -10.25 -5.19 20.57
CA VAL A 201 -11.01 -5.08 21.82
C VAL A 201 -12.12 -6.12 21.88
N ASN A 202 -12.86 -6.31 20.78
CA ASN A 202 -13.93 -7.30 20.71
C ASN A 202 -13.42 -8.74 20.95
N LEU A 203 -12.30 -9.11 20.35
CA LEU A 203 -11.70 -10.44 20.55
C LEU A 203 -11.13 -10.63 21.96
N VAL A 204 -10.54 -9.60 22.55
CA VAL A 204 -10.02 -9.63 23.94
C VAL A 204 -11.16 -9.73 24.95
N GLU A 205 -12.26 -8.97 24.78
CA GLU A 205 -13.45 -9.04 25.65
C GLU A 205 -14.14 -10.41 25.59
N GLN A 206 -13.97 -11.15 24.49
CA GLN A 206 -14.46 -12.54 24.33
C GLN A 206 -13.45 -13.60 24.79
N ASP A 207 -12.33 -13.22 25.38
CA ASP A 207 -11.23 -14.12 25.77
C ASP A 207 -10.68 -14.99 24.60
N LYS A 208 -10.78 -14.50 23.36
CA LYS A 208 -10.33 -15.23 22.16
C LYS A 208 -8.87 -15.01 21.84
N ILE A 209 -8.37 -13.80 22.13
CA ILE A 209 -6.95 -13.44 22.01
C ILE A 209 -6.48 -12.71 23.27
N PRO A 210 -5.19 -12.73 23.60
CA PRO A 210 -4.65 -11.85 24.65
C PRO A 210 -4.71 -10.39 24.19
N PRO A 211 -4.66 -9.41 25.12
CA PRO A 211 -4.43 -8.03 24.74
C PRO A 211 -3.06 -7.89 24.08
N ILE A 212 -3.02 -7.19 22.94
CA ILE A 212 -1.85 -6.97 22.10
C ILE A 212 -1.56 -5.48 21.94
N ILE A 213 -0.33 -5.12 21.56
CA ILE A 213 0.02 -3.79 21.08
C ILE A 213 -0.02 -3.84 19.55
N VAL A 214 -0.54 -2.79 18.89
CA VAL A 214 -0.52 -2.66 17.43
C VAL A 214 0.33 -1.47 17.03
N VAL A 215 1.28 -1.70 16.12
CA VAL A 215 2.20 -0.68 15.62
C VAL A 215 1.94 -0.48 14.14
N GLY A 216 1.37 0.65 13.78
CA GLY A 216 1.08 1.03 12.40
C GLY A 216 2.20 1.88 11.80
N ALA A 217 3.01 1.33 10.91
CA ALA A 217 3.96 2.10 10.12
C ALA A 217 3.20 2.74 8.94
N TRP A 218 3.16 4.09 8.90
CA TRP A 218 2.51 4.80 7.80
C TRP A 218 3.33 4.64 6.52
N ASN A 219 2.67 4.51 5.40
CA ASN A 219 3.38 4.52 4.12
C ASN A 219 3.89 5.92 3.78
N SER A 220 4.89 5.95 2.93
CA SER A 220 5.41 7.14 2.28
C SER A 220 4.90 7.24 0.84
N GLU A 221 5.31 8.29 0.14
CA GLU A 221 5.06 8.44 -1.31
C GLU A 221 5.74 7.34 -2.12
N GLU A 222 6.81 6.73 -1.57
CA GLU A 222 7.54 5.62 -2.17
C GLU A 222 6.97 4.23 -1.83
N ARG A 223 5.73 4.15 -1.32
CA ARG A 223 5.08 2.89 -0.90
C ARG A 223 5.24 1.75 -1.89
N MET A 224 5.06 2.00 -3.18
CA MET A 224 5.15 0.97 -4.21
C MET A 224 6.57 0.42 -4.35
N ILE A 225 7.58 1.25 -4.14
CA ILE A 225 9.00 0.87 -4.17
C ILE A 225 9.36 0.15 -2.87
N GLU A 226 9.02 0.76 -1.72
CA GLU A 226 9.36 0.26 -0.39
C GLU A 226 8.69 -1.09 -0.06
N TYR A 227 7.50 -1.37 -0.62
CA TYR A 227 6.79 -2.64 -0.39
C TYR A 227 7.09 -3.70 -1.45
N SER A 228 7.91 -3.39 -2.45
CA SER A 228 8.27 -4.30 -3.54
C SER A 228 9.48 -5.16 -3.16
N PRO A 229 9.33 -6.49 -3.07
CA PRO A 229 10.44 -7.40 -2.73
C PRO A 229 11.63 -7.33 -3.69
N TRP A 230 11.38 -7.00 -4.95
CA TRP A 230 12.42 -6.82 -6.00
C TRP A 230 13.03 -5.42 -6.04
N HIS A 231 12.61 -4.52 -5.15
CA HIS A 231 13.15 -3.17 -5.00
C HIS A 231 13.64 -2.93 -3.58
N ASP A 232 12.87 -2.17 -2.80
CA ASP A 232 13.33 -1.59 -1.54
C ASP A 232 12.75 -2.27 -0.28
N ALA A 233 11.97 -3.35 -0.44
CA ALA A 233 11.49 -4.13 0.70
C ALA A 233 12.63 -4.64 1.62
N PRO A 234 13.84 -4.98 1.13
CA PRO A 234 14.96 -5.28 2.03
C PRO A 234 15.35 -4.11 2.95
N ASN A 235 15.32 -2.87 2.46
CA ASN A 235 15.59 -1.69 3.29
C ASN A 235 14.42 -1.37 4.22
N TYR A 236 13.18 -1.59 3.75
CA TYR A 236 12.01 -1.48 4.62
C TYR A 236 12.02 -2.52 5.76
N ALA A 237 12.45 -3.76 5.49
CA ALA A 237 12.66 -4.77 6.51
C ALA A 237 13.70 -4.33 7.55
N ARG A 238 14.82 -3.73 7.10
CA ARG A 238 15.83 -3.17 8.00
C ARG A 238 15.28 -2.03 8.86
N PHE A 239 14.50 -1.13 8.28
CA PHE A 239 13.80 -0.09 9.06
C PHE A 239 12.94 -0.70 10.18
N LEU A 240 12.13 -1.72 9.88
CA LEU A 240 11.34 -2.40 10.90
C LEU A 240 12.23 -3.07 11.96
N ILE A 241 13.21 -3.85 11.53
CA ILE A 241 13.97 -4.77 12.40
C ILE A 241 15.05 -4.02 13.19
N GLU A 242 15.76 -3.10 12.54
CA GLU A 242 16.93 -2.45 13.15
C GLU A 242 16.58 -1.12 13.84
N GLU A 243 15.45 -0.48 13.49
CA GLU A 243 15.08 0.84 14.03
C GLU A 243 13.74 0.82 14.78
N LEU A 244 12.63 0.37 14.13
CA LEU A 244 11.30 0.49 14.70
C LEU A 244 11.05 -0.48 15.87
N ILE A 245 11.29 -1.78 15.67
CA ILE A 245 11.10 -2.81 16.70
C ILE A 245 11.92 -2.51 17.96
N PRO A 246 13.23 -2.18 17.89
CA PRO A 246 14.00 -1.82 19.07
C PRO A 246 13.45 -0.61 19.83
N ARG A 247 12.94 0.39 19.11
CA ARG A 247 12.32 1.57 19.72
C ARG A 247 11.02 1.21 20.43
N VAL A 248 10.15 0.42 19.80
CA VAL A 248 8.90 -0.06 20.42
C VAL A 248 9.20 -0.86 21.68
N ASN A 249 10.16 -1.78 21.62
CA ASN A 249 10.55 -2.59 22.79
C ASN A 249 11.18 -1.77 23.91
N ALA A 250 11.80 -0.63 23.62
CA ALA A 250 12.37 0.25 24.62
C ALA A 250 11.34 1.15 25.30
N GLU A 251 10.25 1.50 24.62
CA GLU A 251 9.23 2.43 25.12
C GLU A 251 8.00 1.73 25.70
N PHE A 252 7.74 0.45 25.36
CA PHE A 252 6.53 -0.28 25.80
C PHE A 252 6.88 -1.67 26.34
N ASN A 253 5.96 -2.22 27.15
CA ASN A 253 6.11 -3.56 27.73
C ASN A 253 5.75 -4.65 26.71
N THR A 254 6.63 -4.91 25.75
CA THR A 254 6.44 -5.85 24.64
C THR A 254 7.02 -7.22 24.92
N ALA A 255 6.33 -8.27 24.52
CA ALA A 255 6.89 -9.61 24.41
C ALA A 255 7.79 -9.67 23.14
N THR A 256 8.97 -10.24 23.29
CA THR A 256 9.95 -10.38 22.20
C THR A 256 9.98 -11.81 21.67
N GLY A 257 10.63 -11.98 20.52
CA GLY A 257 10.73 -13.26 19.81
C GLY A 257 9.68 -13.42 18.72
N PRO A 258 9.98 -14.26 17.71
CA PRO A 258 9.10 -14.41 16.53
C PRO A 258 7.70 -14.89 16.92
N GLU A 259 7.57 -15.75 17.92
CA GLU A 259 6.28 -16.25 18.41
C GLU A 259 5.35 -15.17 19.00
N ASN A 260 5.90 -14.00 19.34
CA ASN A 260 5.17 -12.85 19.88
C ASN A 260 5.10 -11.68 18.91
N THR A 261 5.69 -11.80 17.73
CA THR A 261 5.79 -10.72 16.74
C THR A 261 5.10 -11.13 15.44
N ALA A 262 3.97 -10.51 15.17
CA ALA A 262 3.23 -10.71 13.93
C ALA A 262 3.30 -9.47 13.03
N VAL A 263 3.13 -9.67 11.74
CA VAL A 263 3.04 -8.57 10.76
C VAL A 263 1.80 -8.74 9.89
N MET A 264 1.15 -7.63 9.51
CA MET A 264 -0.07 -7.67 8.70
C MET A 264 -0.15 -6.47 7.75
N GLY A 265 -0.78 -6.68 6.61
CA GLY A 265 -1.14 -5.63 5.68
C GLY A 265 -2.01 -6.16 4.55
N SER A 266 -2.49 -5.24 3.71
CA SER A 266 -3.29 -5.59 2.54
C SER A 266 -2.59 -5.25 1.22
N SER A 267 -3.00 -5.92 0.14
CA SER A 267 -2.48 -5.62 -1.18
C SER A 267 -0.95 -5.78 -1.24
N MET A 268 -0.23 -4.71 -1.60
CA MET A 268 1.24 -4.64 -1.49
C MET A 268 1.72 -4.87 -0.05
N GLY A 269 0.97 -4.40 0.96
CA GLY A 269 1.30 -4.67 2.37
C GLY A 269 1.14 -6.14 2.74
N GLY A 270 0.21 -6.86 2.12
CA GLY A 270 0.09 -8.32 2.26
C GLY A 270 1.26 -9.06 1.62
N LEU A 271 1.68 -8.65 0.42
CA LEU A 271 2.88 -9.17 -0.23
C LEU A 271 4.15 -8.93 0.61
N LEU A 272 4.29 -7.72 1.16
CA LEU A 272 5.40 -7.38 2.07
C LEU A 272 5.35 -8.20 3.36
N SER A 273 4.16 -8.43 3.94
CA SER A 273 4.00 -9.26 5.14
C SER A 273 4.46 -10.71 4.90
N TYR A 274 4.11 -11.28 3.75
CA TYR A 274 4.62 -12.58 3.31
C TYR A 274 6.15 -12.56 3.19
N TYR A 275 6.71 -11.54 2.53
CA TYR A 275 8.16 -11.38 2.38
C TYR A 275 8.86 -11.34 3.76
N LEU A 276 8.34 -10.54 4.70
CA LEU A 276 8.94 -10.37 6.02
C LEU A 276 8.97 -11.69 6.81
N VAL A 277 7.88 -12.45 6.84
CA VAL A 277 7.86 -13.74 7.56
C VAL A 277 8.74 -14.78 6.86
N THR A 278 8.76 -14.78 5.53
CA THR A 278 9.51 -15.78 4.77
C THR A 278 11.02 -15.57 4.83
N TYR A 279 11.47 -14.31 4.79
CA TYR A 279 12.91 -13.99 4.77
C TYR A 279 13.49 -13.51 6.11
N HIS A 280 12.63 -13.21 7.10
CA HIS A 280 13.00 -12.72 8.43
C HIS A 280 12.22 -13.45 9.53
N SER A 281 12.09 -14.77 9.41
CA SER A 281 11.38 -15.64 10.36
C SER A 281 11.99 -15.66 11.76
N ASP A 282 13.24 -15.25 11.90
CA ASP A 282 13.90 -15.03 13.19
C ASP A 282 13.34 -13.83 13.96
N VAL A 283 12.59 -12.98 13.31
CA VAL A 283 11.93 -11.80 13.90
C VAL A 283 10.41 -11.91 13.87
N PHE A 284 9.82 -12.32 12.74
CA PHE A 284 8.39 -12.40 12.52
C PHE A 284 7.93 -13.86 12.41
N GLY A 285 7.18 -14.34 13.37
CA GLY A 285 6.70 -15.76 13.39
C GLY A 285 5.39 -15.96 12.65
N SER A 286 4.63 -14.89 12.34
CA SER A 286 3.36 -15.03 11.63
C SER A 286 2.97 -13.79 10.85
N CYS A 287 2.20 -13.98 9.74
CA CYS A 287 1.64 -12.87 8.98
C CYS A 287 0.15 -12.98 8.69
N GLY A 288 -0.48 -11.80 8.59
CA GLY A 288 -1.80 -11.61 7.99
C GLY A 288 -1.65 -10.95 6.62
N CYS A 289 -1.75 -11.76 5.56
CA CYS A 289 -1.56 -11.36 4.18
C CYS A 289 -2.93 -11.17 3.53
N VAL A 290 -3.55 -10.00 3.75
CA VAL A 290 -4.95 -9.71 3.36
C VAL A 290 -5.00 -9.20 1.93
N SER A 291 -5.86 -9.77 1.09
CA SER A 291 -5.97 -9.43 -0.34
C SER A 291 -4.61 -9.20 -0.98
N SER A 292 -3.68 -10.14 -0.79
CA SER A 292 -2.27 -9.94 -1.16
C SER A 292 -2.06 -9.86 -2.66
N ALA A 293 -1.31 -8.86 -3.09
CA ALA A 293 -1.06 -8.57 -4.50
C ALA A 293 -0.07 -9.57 -5.15
N PHE A 294 -0.31 -10.87 -5.01
CA PHE A 294 0.55 -11.93 -5.55
C PHE A 294 0.55 -12.03 -7.09
N ILE A 295 -0.38 -11.36 -7.75
CA ILE A 295 -0.37 -11.21 -9.22
C ILE A 295 0.72 -10.27 -9.73
N LEU A 296 1.33 -9.46 -8.85
CA LEU A 296 2.28 -8.43 -9.26
C LEU A 296 3.61 -9.03 -9.69
N SER A 297 4.14 -8.46 -10.77
CA SER A 297 5.41 -8.78 -11.39
C SER A 297 6.14 -7.49 -11.77
N GLU A 298 7.41 -7.58 -12.13
CA GLU A 298 8.16 -6.42 -12.60
C GLU A 298 7.46 -5.71 -13.77
N ALA A 299 6.91 -6.47 -14.70
CA ALA A 299 6.20 -5.93 -15.86
C ALA A 299 4.91 -5.16 -15.46
N LEU A 300 4.17 -5.65 -14.46
CA LEU A 300 2.94 -4.99 -14.00
C LEU A 300 3.22 -3.69 -13.23
N VAL A 301 4.30 -3.66 -12.43
CA VAL A 301 4.62 -2.47 -11.64
C VAL A 301 5.52 -1.47 -12.38
N ALA A 302 5.96 -1.78 -13.59
CA ALA A 302 6.88 -0.96 -14.37
C ALA A 302 6.45 0.50 -14.58
N ASN A 303 5.15 0.77 -14.55
CA ASN A 303 4.60 2.10 -14.67
C ASN A 303 4.60 2.90 -13.36
N TRP A 304 4.82 2.23 -12.21
CA TRP A 304 4.75 2.83 -10.87
C TRP A 304 6.09 2.83 -10.15
N VAL A 305 7.04 2.02 -10.63
CA VAL A 305 8.35 1.84 -10.00
C VAL A 305 9.43 2.14 -11.03
N PRO A 306 10.42 2.98 -10.71
CA PRO A 306 11.55 3.25 -11.61
C PRO A 306 12.25 1.97 -12.01
N GLN A 307 12.48 1.78 -13.32
CA GLN A 307 13.17 0.60 -13.82
C GLN A 307 14.67 0.72 -13.53
N THR A 308 15.23 -0.28 -12.87
CA THR A 308 16.66 -0.32 -12.52
C THR A 308 17.53 -1.00 -13.57
N GLY A 309 16.93 -1.53 -14.65
CA GLY A 309 17.60 -2.32 -15.67
C GLY A 309 17.94 -1.56 -16.96
N ASP A 310 18.97 -1.99 -17.67
CA ASP A 310 19.48 -1.41 -18.92
C ASP A 310 18.61 -1.71 -20.17
N GLY A 311 17.29 -1.87 -20.00
CA GLY A 311 16.34 -2.04 -21.10
C GLY A 311 16.07 -3.50 -21.48
N ASP A 312 16.33 -4.45 -20.62
CA ASP A 312 15.92 -5.84 -20.77
C ASP A 312 14.40 -5.97 -20.67
N GLU A 313 13.84 -6.99 -21.30
CA GLU A 313 12.42 -7.34 -21.21
C GLU A 313 12.04 -7.62 -19.76
N LEU A 314 11.08 -6.86 -19.22
CA LEU A 314 10.67 -6.98 -17.83
C LEU A 314 10.03 -8.34 -17.56
N ASP A 315 10.36 -8.95 -16.43
CA ASP A 315 9.79 -10.24 -16.04
C ASP A 315 8.30 -10.10 -15.75
N ALA A 316 7.48 -10.83 -16.49
CA ALA A 316 6.03 -10.88 -16.31
C ALA A 316 5.58 -11.97 -15.32
N THR A 317 6.52 -12.77 -14.81
CA THR A 317 6.23 -13.83 -13.83
C THR A 317 5.89 -13.18 -12.49
N PRO A 318 4.75 -13.51 -11.87
CA PRO A 318 4.43 -13.02 -10.54
C PRO A 318 5.53 -13.35 -9.52
N PHE A 319 5.79 -12.42 -8.61
CA PHE A 319 6.86 -12.55 -7.62
C PHE A 319 6.77 -13.87 -6.84
N ILE A 320 5.57 -14.23 -6.35
CA ILE A 320 5.36 -15.47 -5.60
C ILE A 320 5.69 -16.72 -6.43
N VAL A 321 5.35 -16.72 -7.72
CA VAL A 321 5.66 -17.85 -8.62
C VAL A 321 7.16 -17.94 -8.84
N ARG A 322 7.84 -16.82 -9.05
CA ARG A 322 9.29 -16.76 -9.22
C ARG A 322 10.05 -17.29 -8.01
N ASP A 323 9.61 -16.94 -6.80
CA ASP A 323 10.19 -17.44 -5.56
C ASP A 323 10.02 -18.96 -5.43
N ILE A 324 8.81 -19.45 -5.67
CA ILE A 324 8.50 -20.89 -5.61
C ILE A 324 9.34 -21.67 -6.63
N GLU A 325 9.38 -21.23 -7.88
CA GLU A 325 10.16 -21.87 -8.95
C GLU A 325 11.67 -21.71 -8.73
N GLY A 326 12.09 -20.66 -8.03
CA GLY A 326 13.47 -20.41 -7.59
C GLY A 326 13.95 -21.36 -6.49
N GLY A 327 13.07 -22.20 -5.95
CA GLY A 327 13.40 -23.16 -4.90
C GLY A 327 13.38 -22.58 -3.50
N LEU A 328 12.50 -21.58 -3.27
CA LEU A 328 12.27 -21.08 -1.92
C LEU A 328 11.84 -22.21 -0.99
N GLU A 329 12.44 -22.28 0.18
CA GLU A 329 12.05 -23.18 1.27
C GLU A 329 11.24 -22.39 2.30
N VAL A 330 10.16 -22.98 2.82
CA VAL A 330 9.40 -22.37 3.91
C VAL A 330 10.22 -22.47 5.20
N PRO A 331 10.38 -21.34 5.94
CA PRO A 331 11.01 -21.39 7.26
C PRO A 331 10.24 -22.29 8.23
N GLU A 332 10.95 -22.86 9.21
CA GLU A 332 10.35 -23.62 10.31
C GLU A 332 9.59 -22.68 11.27
N ASP A 333 8.58 -23.18 11.94
CA ASP A 333 7.81 -22.49 13.01
C ASP A 333 7.15 -21.17 12.60
N VAL A 334 6.77 -21.01 11.33
CA VAL A 334 6.06 -19.83 10.82
C VAL A 334 4.58 -20.13 10.52
N ARG A 335 3.74 -19.10 10.59
CA ARG A 335 2.30 -19.22 10.33
C ARG A 335 1.84 -18.15 9.35
N TYR A 336 1.03 -18.55 8.37
CA TYR A 336 0.55 -17.67 7.31
C TYR A 336 -0.97 -17.62 7.24
N TRP A 337 -1.54 -16.43 7.35
CA TRP A 337 -2.91 -16.19 6.94
C TRP A 337 -2.91 -15.51 5.58
N PHE A 338 -3.67 -16.06 4.65
CA PHE A 338 -3.94 -15.47 3.35
C PHE A 338 -5.43 -15.37 3.14
N ASP A 339 -5.88 -14.29 2.52
CA ASP A 339 -7.25 -14.17 2.08
C ASP A 339 -7.37 -13.26 0.86
N TYR A 340 -8.52 -13.32 0.21
CA TYR A 340 -8.91 -12.44 -0.88
C TYR A 340 -10.42 -12.43 -1.08
N GLY A 341 -10.94 -11.33 -1.70
CA GLY A 341 -12.31 -11.22 -2.18
C GLY A 341 -12.47 -11.80 -3.57
N THR A 342 -13.66 -11.60 -4.18
CA THR A 342 -13.94 -12.14 -5.51
C THR A 342 -14.45 -11.12 -6.50
N VAL A 343 -14.50 -9.85 -6.13
CA VAL A 343 -14.95 -8.75 -6.99
C VAL A 343 -13.97 -7.58 -6.97
N GLY A 344 -14.16 -6.64 -7.89
CA GLY A 344 -13.32 -5.44 -7.99
C GLY A 344 -11.84 -5.77 -8.17
N GLY A 345 -10.98 -5.20 -7.34
CA GLY A 345 -9.53 -5.41 -7.40
C GLY A 345 -9.07 -6.83 -7.07
N ASP A 346 -9.90 -7.61 -6.36
CA ASP A 346 -9.58 -9.00 -5.97
C ASP A 346 -10.02 -10.05 -6.99
N ALA A 347 -10.72 -9.66 -8.06
CA ALA A 347 -11.35 -10.60 -8.99
C ALA A 347 -10.40 -11.65 -9.62
N ASP A 348 -9.13 -11.29 -9.78
CA ASP A 348 -8.11 -12.12 -10.42
C ASP A 348 -7.12 -12.76 -9.40
N TYR A 349 -7.42 -12.73 -8.10
CA TYR A 349 -6.50 -13.20 -7.05
C TYR A 349 -6.52 -14.71 -6.80
N ASP A 350 -7.53 -15.42 -7.33
CA ASP A 350 -7.67 -16.85 -7.09
C ASP A 350 -6.47 -17.68 -7.59
N GLU A 351 -6.06 -17.49 -8.84
CA GLU A 351 -5.02 -18.31 -9.47
C GLU A 351 -3.67 -18.26 -8.70
N PRO A 352 -3.10 -17.08 -8.36
CA PRO A 352 -1.86 -17.01 -7.57
C PRO A 352 -1.98 -17.66 -6.19
N HIS A 353 -3.14 -17.51 -5.53
CA HIS A 353 -3.36 -18.13 -4.21
C HIS A 353 -3.51 -19.65 -4.28
N GLN A 354 -4.09 -20.20 -5.33
CA GLN A 354 -4.14 -21.64 -5.55
C GLN A 354 -2.74 -22.22 -5.83
N HIS A 355 -1.91 -21.50 -6.57
CA HIS A 355 -0.52 -21.88 -6.80
C HIS A 355 0.26 -21.90 -5.48
N LEU A 356 0.15 -20.83 -4.69
CA LEU A 356 0.72 -20.74 -3.35
C LEU A 356 0.25 -21.92 -2.45
N ARG A 357 -1.07 -22.21 -2.46
CA ARG A 357 -1.62 -23.33 -1.69
C ARG A 357 -0.99 -24.67 -2.04
N ALA A 358 -0.86 -24.96 -3.32
CA ALA A 358 -0.26 -26.20 -3.79
C ALA A 358 1.20 -26.34 -3.28
N TRP A 359 1.97 -25.27 -3.39
CA TRP A 359 3.34 -25.22 -2.93
C TRP A 359 3.47 -25.40 -1.40
N LEU A 360 2.67 -24.72 -0.58
CA LEU A 360 2.69 -24.86 0.87
C LEU A 360 2.39 -26.30 1.31
N LEU A 361 1.46 -26.98 0.63
CA LEU A 361 1.16 -28.38 0.87
C LEU A 361 2.34 -29.30 0.48
N GLU A 362 3.06 -29.00 -0.61
CA GLU A 362 4.26 -29.73 -1.04
C GLU A 362 5.41 -29.55 -0.05
N GLN A 363 5.50 -28.39 0.61
CA GLN A 363 6.44 -28.14 1.70
C GLN A 363 6.06 -28.85 3.02
N GLY A 364 4.88 -29.46 3.08
CA GLY A 364 4.42 -30.23 4.23
C GLY A 364 3.66 -29.44 5.30
N LEU A 365 3.29 -28.17 5.02
CA LEU A 365 2.52 -27.35 5.95
C LEU A 365 1.09 -27.88 6.09
N ILE A 366 0.54 -27.75 7.29
CA ILE A 366 -0.78 -28.25 7.68
C ILE A 366 -1.82 -27.13 7.58
N PRO A 367 -2.85 -27.28 6.69
CA PRO A 367 -3.92 -26.30 6.61
C PRO A 367 -4.71 -26.17 7.92
N GLY A 368 -4.91 -24.91 8.36
CA GLY A 368 -5.59 -24.59 9.61
C GLY A 368 -4.68 -24.55 10.83
N GLU A 369 -3.44 -25.06 10.73
CA GLU A 369 -2.40 -24.95 11.76
C GLU A 369 -1.30 -24.00 11.31
N ASP A 370 -0.59 -24.31 10.24
CA ASP A 370 0.55 -23.54 9.74
C ASP A 370 0.09 -22.47 8.73
N PHE A 371 -0.96 -22.74 7.98
CA PHE A 371 -1.51 -21.73 7.06
C PHE A 371 -3.02 -21.82 6.88
N VAL A 372 -3.62 -20.69 6.55
CA VAL A 372 -5.01 -20.56 6.10
C VAL A 372 -5.02 -19.80 4.77
N ILE A 373 -5.83 -20.24 3.80
CA ILE A 373 -6.22 -19.45 2.62
C ILE A 373 -7.74 -19.38 2.61
N ARG A 374 -8.31 -18.18 2.75
CA ARG A 374 -9.77 -17.96 2.82
C ARG A 374 -10.25 -17.06 1.71
N VAL A 375 -11.35 -17.47 1.06
CA VAL A 375 -12.04 -16.68 0.03
C VAL A 375 -13.27 -16.02 0.64
N TYR A 376 -13.44 -14.72 0.42
CA TYR A 376 -14.60 -13.96 0.86
C TYR A 376 -15.43 -13.54 -0.36
N GLU A 377 -16.47 -14.33 -0.64
CA GLU A 377 -17.35 -14.12 -1.77
C GLU A 377 -18.02 -12.74 -1.74
N GLY A 378 -17.91 -12.00 -2.83
CA GLY A 378 -18.49 -10.67 -2.98
C GLY A 378 -17.72 -9.55 -2.28
N ALA A 379 -16.62 -9.85 -1.60
CA ALA A 379 -15.74 -8.82 -1.02
C ALA A 379 -14.87 -8.18 -2.10
N ASP A 380 -14.64 -6.87 -1.97
CA ASP A 380 -13.85 -6.04 -2.86
C ASP A 380 -12.49 -5.67 -2.21
N HIS A 381 -11.62 -5.03 -2.97
CA HIS A 381 -10.27 -4.61 -2.59
C HIS A 381 -10.29 -3.23 -1.92
N ASN A 382 -10.75 -3.15 -0.68
CA ASN A 382 -10.81 -1.90 0.08
C ASN A 382 -10.86 -2.13 1.59
N GLU A 383 -10.59 -1.06 2.35
CA GLU A 383 -10.53 -1.07 3.81
C GLU A 383 -11.83 -1.53 4.47
N ALA A 384 -12.99 -1.20 3.92
CA ALA A 384 -14.28 -1.64 4.46
C ALA A 384 -14.43 -3.17 4.40
N ALA A 385 -14.07 -3.77 3.25
CA ALA A 385 -14.10 -5.21 3.09
C ALA A 385 -13.04 -5.93 3.95
N TRP A 386 -11.88 -5.30 4.19
CA TRP A 386 -10.85 -5.86 5.07
C TRP A 386 -11.25 -5.75 6.53
N ARG A 387 -11.84 -4.64 6.97
CA ARG A 387 -12.42 -4.45 8.32
C ARG A 387 -13.44 -5.53 8.64
N ASP A 388 -14.37 -5.78 7.72
CA ASP A 388 -15.48 -6.72 7.94
C ASP A 388 -15.01 -8.17 8.22
N ARG A 389 -13.76 -8.50 7.92
CA ARG A 389 -13.17 -9.82 8.11
C ARG A 389 -11.92 -9.85 9.00
N LEU A 390 -11.54 -8.71 9.59
CA LEU A 390 -10.29 -8.55 10.33
C LEU A 390 -10.17 -9.46 11.56
N GLU A 391 -11.27 -9.80 12.22
CA GLU A 391 -11.23 -10.71 13.36
C GLU A 391 -10.70 -12.10 13.01
N ASP A 392 -10.92 -12.58 11.79
CA ASP A 392 -10.47 -13.90 11.36
C ASP A 392 -8.93 -14.04 11.35
N PRO A 393 -8.16 -13.15 10.66
CA PRO A 393 -6.70 -13.20 10.75
C PRO A 393 -6.18 -12.91 12.17
N LEU A 394 -6.78 -11.98 12.93
CA LEU A 394 -6.36 -11.70 14.30
C LEU A 394 -6.52 -12.95 15.19
N LEU A 395 -7.62 -13.68 15.04
CA LEU A 395 -7.85 -14.93 15.75
C LEU A 395 -6.84 -16.02 15.35
N PHE A 396 -6.47 -16.10 14.09
CA PHE A 396 -5.44 -17.03 13.62
C PHE A 396 -4.06 -16.67 14.19
N LEU A 397 -3.69 -15.38 14.19
CA LEU A 397 -2.37 -14.92 14.62
C LEU A 397 -2.17 -15.04 16.15
N PHE A 398 -3.19 -14.69 16.95
CA PHE A 398 -3.08 -14.51 18.41
C PHE A 398 -4.00 -15.43 19.21
N GLY A 399 -4.92 -16.14 18.58
CA GLY A 399 -5.77 -17.13 19.25
C GLY A 399 -4.93 -18.30 19.74
N GLY A 400 -5.31 -18.87 20.87
CA GLY A 400 -4.64 -20.05 21.43
C GLY A 400 -4.61 -21.19 20.42
N GLN A 401 -3.47 -21.86 20.29
CA GLN A 401 -3.33 -23.09 19.46
C GLN A 401 -4.40 -24.11 19.88
N PRO A 402 -5.01 -24.90 18.98
CA PRO A 402 -5.99 -25.94 19.32
C PRO A 402 -5.45 -27.07 20.19
N GLY A 403 -4.47 -26.83 21.02
CA GLY A 403 -3.86 -27.77 21.95
C GLY A 403 -3.60 -27.27 23.37
N ASN A 404 -3.81 -25.97 23.63
CA ASN A 404 -3.48 -25.34 24.92
C ASN A 404 -4.69 -24.91 25.75
N GLN A 405 -5.88 -25.45 25.53
CA GLN A 405 -6.93 -25.43 26.52
C GLN A 405 -6.56 -26.48 27.59
N GLN A 406 -5.79 -26.05 28.57
CA GLN A 406 -5.60 -26.86 29.80
C GLN A 406 -6.96 -27.02 30.46
N GLU A 407 -7.31 -28.30 30.71
CA GLU A 407 -8.45 -28.77 31.46
C GLU A 407 -8.61 -28.10 32.85
#